data_e67a29ea7729630fb488478ffeb7a789
#
_entry.id   e67a29ea7729630fb488478ffeb7a789
#
_cell.length_a   1.000
_cell.length_b   1.000
_cell.length_c   1.000
_cell.angle_alpha   90.00
_cell.angle_beta   90.00
_cell.angle_gamma   90.00
#
_symmetry.space_group_name_H-M   'P 1'
#
loop_
_entity.id
_entity.type
_entity.pdbx_description
1 polymer ?
#
loop_
_entity_poly.entity_id
_entity_poly.type
_entity_poly.pdbx_seq_one_letter_code
_entity_poly.pdbx_strand_id
1 'polypeptide(L)'
;MVAILVMMVLSFIGMAMMTLCVTEHSMAYNAVWGEGAFAAAEAGINIGINQLSANTTTATKQIPDTGPSVIIGTSYAYRSGGKSDPGPQPLKFVKSRTEPGYSIAIGTGYNPAGYAFNAYQINATGTGPRNALREIELQAEYGPVAQ
;
A
#
# COMPACT_ATOMS: atom_id res chain seq x y z
N MET A 1 -0.13 -24.67 -57.13
CA MET A 1 -0.06 -25.43 -55.88
C MET A 1 0.93 -24.79 -54.87
N VAL A 2 2.22 -24.61 -55.21
CA VAL A 2 3.22 -24.05 -54.28
C VAL A 2 2.85 -22.64 -53.80
N ALA A 3 2.37 -21.75 -54.67
CA ALA A 3 1.98 -20.38 -54.29
C ALA A 3 0.85 -20.33 -53.24
N ILE A 4 -0.12 -21.23 -53.34
CA ILE A 4 -1.25 -21.30 -52.36
C ILE A 4 -0.71 -21.78 -51.01
N LEU A 5 0.19 -22.73 -51.00
CA LEU A 5 0.80 -23.24 -49.78
C LEU A 5 1.63 -22.17 -49.07
N VAL A 6 2.40 -21.38 -49.83
CA VAL A 6 3.19 -20.25 -49.27
C VAL A 6 2.27 -19.19 -48.70
N MET A 7 1.18 -18.81 -49.40
CA MET A 7 0.20 -17.84 -48.87
C MET A 7 -0.46 -18.35 -47.58
N MET A 8 -0.75 -19.64 -47.49
CA MET A 8 -1.34 -20.24 -46.30
C MET A 8 -0.39 -20.16 -45.11
N VAL A 9 0.88 -20.52 -45.31
CA VAL A 9 1.92 -20.44 -44.25
C VAL A 9 2.11 -18.98 -43.79
N LEU A 10 2.21 -18.03 -44.73
CA LEU A 10 2.34 -16.60 -44.38
C LEU A 10 1.14 -16.08 -43.59
N SER A 11 -0.08 -16.52 -43.93
CA SER A 11 -1.28 -16.14 -43.18
C SER A 11 -1.26 -16.67 -41.75
N PHE A 12 -0.81 -17.90 -41.53
CA PHE A 12 -0.66 -18.45 -40.18
C PHE A 12 0.40 -17.72 -39.35
N ILE A 13 1.54 -17.37 -39.96
CA ILE A 13 2.58 -16.57 -39.30
C ILE A 13 2.07 -15.19 -38.94
N GLY A 14 1.34 -14.53 -39.86
CA GLY A 14 0.74 -13.23 -39.60
C GLY A 14 -0.26 -13.24 -38.43
N MET A 15 -1.12 -14.28 -38.36
CA MET A 15 -2.06 -14.45 -37.28
C MET A 15 -1.34 -14.74 -35.95
N ALA A 16 -0.29 -15.54 -35.95
CA ALA A 16 0.52 -15.79 -34.75
C ALA A 16 1.21 -14.54 -34.23
N MET A 17 1.79 -13.72 -35.12
CA MET A 17 2.39 -12.44 -34.75
C MET A 17 1.37 -11.46 -34.15
N MET A 18 0.18 -11.39 -34.73
CA MET A 18 -0.88 -10.52 -34.23
C MET A 18 -1.32 -10.91 -32.81
N THR A 19 -1.45 -12.20 -32.51
CA THR A 19 -1.78 -12.66 -31.17
C THR A 19 -0.67 -12.35 -30.17
N LEU A 20 0.60 -12.48 -30.54
CA LEU A 20 1.74 -12.10 -29.72
C LEU A 20 1.72 -10.59 -29.40
N CYS A 21 1.55 -9.74 -30.40
CA CYS A 21 1.48 -8.29 -30.18
C CYS A 21 0.34 -7.90 -29.22
N VAL A 22 -0.84 -8.52 -29.35
CA VAL A 22 -1.97 -8.24 -28.46
C VAL A 22 -1.67 -8.68 -27.02
N THR A 23 -1.02 -9.82 -26.84
CA THR A 23 -0.65 -10.29 -25.50
C THR A 23 0.43 -9.42 -24.86
N GLU A 24 1.46 -9.05 -25.60
CA GLU A 24 2.51 -8.13 -25.11
C GLU A 24 1.93 -6.78 -24.71
N HIS A 25 1.05 -6.23 -25.54
CA HIS A 25 0.37 -4.98 -25.25
C HIS A 25 -0.47 -5.06 -23.97
N SER A 26 -1.22 -6.15 -23.80
CA SER A 26 -2.00 -6.39 -22.57
C SER A 26 -1.11 -6.53 -21.34
N MET A 27 0.04 -7.21 -21.46
CA MET A 27 1.00 -7.32 -20.36
C MET A 27 1.59 -5.96 -19.99
N ALA A 28 1.96 -5.14 -20.97
CA ALA A 28 2.49 -3.81 -20.74
C ALA A 28 1.48 -2.91 -20.01
N TYR A 29 0.22 -2.91 -20.42
CA TYR A 29 -0.83 -2.17 -19.72
C TYR A 29 -1.05 -2.66 -18.29
N ASN A 30 -1.09 -3.98 -18.09
CA ASN A 30 -1.27 -4.54 -16.75
C ASN A 30 -0.10 -4.16 -15.82
N ALA A 31 1.12 -4.07 -16.34
CA ALA A 31 2.28 -3.60 -15.59
C ALA A 31 2.09 -2.13 -15.17
N VAL A 32 1.75 -1.24 -16.12
CA VAL A 32 1.52 0.19 -15.83
C VAL A 32 0.40 0.39 -14.81
N TRP A 33 -0.70 -0.34 -14.92
CA TRP A 33 -1.80 -0.25 -13.95
C TRP A 33 -1.41 -0.80 -12.59
N GLY A 34 -0.57 -1.85 -12.56
CA GLY A 34 -0.02 -2.40 -11.33
C GLY A 34 0.89 -1.40 -10.61
N GLU A 35 1.75 -0.69 -11.36
CA GLU A 35 2.61 0.37 -10.82
C GLU A 35 1.80 1.55 -10.28
N GLY A 36 0.77 1.98 -11.03
CA GLY A 36 -0.12 3.04 -10.57
C GLY A 36 -0.90 2.67 -9.30
N ALA A 37 -1.36 1.42 -9.19
CA ALA A 37 -2.00 0.92 -7.97
C ALA A 37 -0.99 0.85 -6.80
N PHE A 38 0.27 0.50 -7.06
CA PHE A 38 1.33 0.52 -6.06
C PHE A 38 1.61 1.95 -5.56
N ALA A 39 1.77 2.92 -6.47
CA ALA A 39 1.96 4.33 -6.12
C ALA A 39 0.78 4.88 -5.30
N ALA A 40 -0.45 4.45 -5.61
CA ALA A 40 -1.63 4.81 -4.82
C ALA A 40 -1.56 4.23 -3.40
N ALA A 41 -1.15 2.97 -3.24
CA ALA A 41 -0.96 2.36 -1.92
C ALA A 41 0.14 3.08 -1.13
N GLU A 42 1.25 3.45 -1.78
CA GLU A 42 2.35 4.21 -1.18
C GLU A 42 1.89 5.59 -0.69
N ALA A 43 1.06 6.28 -1.45
CA ALA A 43 0.43 7.53 -1.01
C ALA A 43 -0.41 7.30 0.27
N GLY A 44 -1.16 6.21 0.34
CA GLY A 44 -1.90 5.81 1.54
C GLY A 44 -0.98 5.56 2.75
N ILE A 45 0.12 4.86 2.57
CA ILE A 45 1.12 4.64 3.63
C ILE A 45 1.70 5.96 4.14
N ASN A 46 2.07 6.88 3.24
CA ASN A 46 2.62 8.19 3.63
C ASN A 46 1.62 9.01 4.47
N ILE A 47 0.34 8.96 4.12
CA ILE A 47 -0.70 9.60 4.94
C ILE A 47 -0.82 8.90 6.29
N GLY A 48 -0.76 7.57 6.33
CA GLY A 48 -0.78 6.80 7.58
C GLY A 48 0.37 7.18 8.51
N ILE A 49 1.58 7.33 7.99
CA ILE A 49 2.73 7.80 8.77
C ILE A 49 2.47 9.19 9.36
N ASN A 50 1.92 10.10 8.57
CA ASN A 50 1.63 11.47 9.01
C ASN A 50 0.50 11.54 10.06
N GLN A 51 -0.34 10.51 10.16
CA GLN A 51 -1.40 10.43 11.17
C GLN A 51 -0.91 9.86 12.50
N LEU A 52 0.28 9.29 12.56
CA LEU A 52 0.86 8.79 13.81
C LEU A 52 1.04 9.95 14.79
N SER A 53 0.59 9.76 16.02
CA SER A 53 0.70 10.75 17.09
C SER A 53 0.79 10.06 18.45
N ALA A 54 1.16 10.82 19.48
CA ALA A 54 1.23 10.33 20.85
C ALA A 54 -0.06 9.64 21.33
N ASN A 55 -1.22 10.08 20.84
CA ASN A 55 -2.52 9.58 21.23
C ASN A 55 -3.06 8.46 20.30
N THR A 56 -2.26 7.94 19.40
CA THR A 56 -2.66 6.86 18.46
C THR A 56 -2.72 5.48 19.15
N THR A 57 -2.59 5.42 20.48
CA THR A 57 -2.70 4.19 21.28
C THR A 57 -4.08 3.55 21.19
N THR A 58 -5.12 4.32 20.97
CA THR A 58 -6.46 3.82 20.65
C THR A 58 -6.59 3.75 19.13
N ALA A 59 -6.50 2.57 18.59
CA ALA A 59 -6.49 2.24 17.17
C ALA A 59 -7.77 2.67 16.41
N THR A 60 -8.09 3.97 16.44
CA THR A 60 -9.28 4.51 15.77
C THR A 60 -8.97 5.23 14.46
N LYS A 61 -7.70 5.60 14.22
CA LYS A 61 -7.32 6.30 13.00
C LYS A 61 -7.23 5.34 11.82
N GLN A 62 -7.82 5.74 10.71
CA GLN A 62 -7.85 5.02 9.46
C GLN A 62 -7.15 5.81 8.36
N ILE A 63 -6.76 5.13 7.30
CA ILE A 63 -6.32 5.75 6.05
C ILE A 63 -7.36 5.40 4.98
N PRO A 64 -8.07 6.35 4.45
CA PRO A 64 -8.21 7.76 4.83
C PRO A 64 -9.00 7.92 6.14
N ASP A 65 -8.87 9.06 6.78
CA ASP A 65 -9.68 9.39 7.97
C ASP A 65 -11.18 9.49 7.65
N THR A 66 -11.51 9.83 6.42
CA THR A 66 -12.89 10.02 5.95
C THR A 66 -13.16 9.19 4.70
N GLY A 67 -14.21 8.40 4.78
CA GLY A 67 -14.70 7.62 3.65
C GLY A 67 -14.00 6.28 3.42
N PRO A 68 -14.52 5.46 2.50
CA PRO A 68 -14.04 4.10 2.26
C PRO A 68 -12.73 4.05 1.47
N SER A 69 -12.43 5.08 0.69
CA SER A 69 -11.20 5.20 -0.10
C SER A 69 -10.98 6.64 -0.56
N VAL A 70 -9.72 7.00 -0.80
CA VAL A 70 -9.36 8.28 -1.44
C VAL A 70 -9.04 8.02 -2.91
N ILE A 71 -9.68 8.77 -3.78
CA ILE A 71 -9.47 8.70 -5.23
C ILE A 71 -8.31 9.65 -5.58
N ILE A 72 -7.34 9.12 -6.32
CA ILE A 72 -6.20 9.89 -6.86
C ILE A 72 -6.41 10.01 -8.37
N GLY A 73 -6.61 11.23 -8.84
CA GLY A 73 -6.93 11.46 -10.25
C GLY A 73 -8.29 10.85 -10.61
N THR A 74 -8.37 10.20 -11.78
CA THR A 74 -9.62 9.66 -12.31
C THR A 74 -9.76 8.14 -12.19
N SER A 75 -8.68 7.43 -11.86
CA SER A 75 -8.63 5.98 -12.06
C SER A 75 -7.95 5.20 -10.94
N TYR A 76 -7.27 5.87 -10.02
CA TYR A 76 -6.57 5.23 -8.92
C TYR A 76 -7.16 5.65 -7.60
N ALA A 77 -7.18 4.74 -6.65
CA ALA A 77 -7.63 5.02 -5.30
C ALA A 77 -6.81 4.23 -4.30
N TYR A 78 -6.74 4.71 -3.06
CA TYR A 78 -6.19 3.94 -1.95
C TYR A 78 -7.17 3.90 -0.78
N ARG A 79 -7.05 2.86 0.01
CA ARG A 79 -7.78 2.70 1.27
C ARG A 79 -6.90 2.10 2.35
N SER A 80 -7.26 2.33 3.59
CA SER A 80 -6.68 1.65 4.74
C SER A 80 -7.10 0.17 4.78
N GLY A 81 -6.20 -0.67 5.24
CA GLY A 81 -6.44 -2.10 5.38
C GLY A 81 -5.89 -2.94 4.25
N GLY A 82 -5.87 -4.25 4.48
CA GLY A 82 -5.40 -5.25 3.52
C GLY A 82 -6.43 -5.57 2.44
N LYS A 83 -5.97 -6.30 1.44
CA LYS A 83 -6.79 -6.75 0.30
C LYS A 83 -8.02 -7.55 0.75
N SER A 84 -7.84 -8.39 1.75
CA SER A 84 -8.88 -9.30 2.25
C SER A 84 -9.88 -8.65 3.21
N ASP A 85 -9.60 -7.42 3.63
CA ASP A 85 -10.44 -6.74 4.59
C ASP A 85 -11.73 -6.23 3.92
N PRO A 86 -12.87 -6.37 4.59
CA PRO A 86 -14.17 -5.99 4.02
C PRO A 86 -14.33 -4.48 3.84
N GLY A 87 -13.45 -3.69 4.42
CA GLY A 87 -13.48 -2.22 4.36
C GLY A 87 -12.21 -1.60 4.93
N PRO A 88 -12.16 -0.27 5.06
CA PRO A 88 -11.05 0.43 5.68
C PRO A 88 -10.82 -0.07 7.11
N GLN A 89 -9.56 -0.34 7.45
CA GLN A 89 -9.15 -0.78 8.78
C GLN A 89 -8.37 0.32 9.49
N PRO A 90 -8.50 0.45 10.81
CA PRO A 90 -7.70 1.39 11.59
C PRO A 90 -6.23 0.98 11.60
N LEU A 91 -5.35 1.95 11.89
CA LEU A 91 -3.94 1.68 12.14
C LEU A 91 -3.83 0.75 13.36
N LYS A 92 -3.09 -0.33 13.20
CA LYS A 92 -2.98 -1.36 14.23
C LYS A 92 -1.78 -1.06 15.14
N PHE A 93 -2.04 -0.81 16.42
CA PHE A 93 -0.98 -0.81 17.44
C PHE A 93 -0.42 -2.22 17.60
N VAL A 94 0.89 -2.35 17.53
CA VAL A 94 1.59 -3.65 17.66
C VAL A 94 2.17 -3.82 19.04
N LYS A 95 3.02 -2.90 19.45
CA LYS A 95 3.71 -2.95 20.76
C LYS A 95 4.27 -1.58 21.14
N SER A 96 4.51 -1.42 22.43
CA SER A 96 5.34 -0.34 22.98
C SER A 96 6.67 -0.92 23.46
N ARG A 97 7.76 -0.21 23.25
CA ARG A 97 9.06 -0.58 23.77
C ARG A 97 9.80 0.63 24.29
N THR A 98 10.64 0.41 25.30
CA THR A 98 11.57 1.41 25.81
C THR A 98 12.95 1.19 25.19
N GLU A 99 13.60 2.28 24.77
CA GLU A 99 14.96 2.24 24.25
C GLU A 99 15.97 2.69 25.31
N PRO A 100 17.18 2.09 25.33
CA PRO A 100 18.26 2.52 26.21
C PRO A 100 18.57 4.01 26.00
N GLY A 101 18.64 4.77 27.10
CA GLY A 101 18.86 6.21 27.07
C GLY A 101 17.61 7.08 27.11
N TYR A 102 16.44 6.52 26.85
CA TYR A 102 15.15 7.22 26.97
C TYR A 102 14.36 6.84 28.22
N SER A 103 14.75 5.79 28.93
CA SER A 103 14.20 5.47 30.25
C SER A 103 14.91 6.33 31.31
N ILE A 104 14.21 7.34 31.81
CA ILE A 104 14.73 8.16 32.89
C ILE A 104 14.39 7.48 34.22
N ALA A 105 15.40 7.31 35.11
CA ALA A 105 15.18 6.74 36.42
C ALA A 105 14.14 7.55 37.20
N ILE A 106 13.27 6.86 37.94
CA ILE A 106 12.30 7.46 38.86
C ILE A 106 13.01 8.45 39.79
N GLY A 107 12.54 9.69 39.82
CA GLY A 107 13.07 10.72 40.74
C GLY A 107 13.94 11.81 40.11
N THR A 108 14.18 11.80 38.79
CA THR A 108 15.00 12.83 38.12
C THR A 108 14.23 14.12 37.78
N GLY A 109 13.00 14.26 38.20
CA GLY A 109 12.15 15.45 37.94
C GLY A 109 11.54 15.53 36.54
N TYR A 110 11.91 14.60 35.65
CA TYR A 110 11.29 14.38 34.35
C TYR A 110 10.30 13.22 34.46
N ASN A 111 9.53 12.95 33.45
CA ASN A 111 8.42 11.99 33.48
C ASN A 111 8.76 10.67 34.22
N PRO A 112 8.14 10.38 35.39
CA PRO A 112 8.49 9.23 36.22
C PRO A 112 8.17 7.87 35.58
N ALA A 113 7.30 7.84 34.59
CA ALA A 113 6.97 6.64 33.86
C ALA A 113 7.94 6.34 32.71
N GLY A 114 8.83 7.30 32.36
CA GLY A 114 9.76 7.16 31.24
C GLY A 114 9.16 7.50 29.89
N TYR A 115 9.92 7.16 28.84
CA TYR A 115 9.49 7.35 27.46
C TYR A 115 9.46 6.02 26.73
N ALA A 116 8.50 5.85 25.87
CA ALA A 116 8.35 4.66 25.05
C ALA A 116 8.22 5.01 23.57
N PHE A 117 8.54 4.04 22.73
CA PHE A 117 8.31 4.07 21.30
C PHE A 117 7.17 3.12 20.98
N ASN A 118 6.16 3.63 20.31
CA ASN A 118 4.98 2.87 19.92
C ASN A 118 5.12 2.41 18.48
N ALA A 119 5.09 1.09 18.27
CA ALA A 119 5.12 0.50 16.94
C ALA A 119 3.70 0.30 16.43
N TYR A 120 3.46 0.77 15.19
CA TYR A 120 2.19 0.65 14.49
C TYR A 120 2.38 -0.09 13.18
N GLN A 121 1.41 -0.92 12.85
CA GLN A 121 1.28 -1.55 11.55
C GLN A 121 0.31 -0.74 10.70
N ILE A 122 0.77 -0.33 9.53
CA ILE A 122 0.03 0.47 8.57
C ILE A 122 -0.15 -0.37 7.32
N ASN A 123 -1.38 -0.72 7.00
CA ASN A 123 -1.70 -1.45 5.78
C ASN A 123 -2.46 -0.51 4.85
N ALA A 124 -2.03 -0.43 3.60
CA ALA A 124 -2.73 0.33 2.57
C ALA A 124 -2.91 -0.51 1.31
N THR A 125 -4.10 -0.48 0.78
CA THR A 125 -4.44 -1.13 -0.49
C THR A 125 -4.71 -0.06 -1.54
N GLY A 126 -3.90 -0.08 -2.60
CA GLY A 126 -4.11 0.74 -3.78
C GLY A 126 -4.85 -0.03 -4.86
N THR A 127 -5.76 0.65 -5.53
CA THR A 127 -6.56 0.11 -6.63
C THR A 127 -6.37 0.94 -7.88
N GLY A 128 -6.46 0.31 -9.03
CA GLY A 128 -6.34 0.94 -10.33
C GLY A 128 -7.29 0.32 -11.36
N PRO A 129 -7.19 0.75 -12.64
CA PRO A 129 -8.01 0.23 -13.72
C PRO A 129 -7.92 -1.29 -13.84
N ARG A 130 -8.98 -1.90 -14.38
CA ARG A 130 -9.11 -3.36 -14.57
C ARG A 130 -8.85 -4.19 -13.31
N ASN A 131 -9.26 -3.68 -12.15
CA ASN A 131 -9.04 -4.33 -10.85
C ASN A 131 -7.56 -4.55 -10.51
N ALA A 132 -6.65 -3.74 -11.07
CA ALA A 132 -5.28 -3.71 -10.62
C ALA A 132 -5.28 -3.36 -9.13
N LEU A 133 -4.65 -4.21 -8.31
CA LEU A 133 -4.66 -4.09 -6.88
C LEU A 133 -3.28 -4.41 -6.33
N ARG A 134 -2.79 -3.53 -5.44
CA ARG A 134 -1.52 -3.69 -4.72
C ARG A 134 -1.74 -3.39 -3.25
N GLU A 135 -1.09 -4.14 -2.42
CA GLU A 135 -1.11 -3.99 -0.97
C GLU A 135 0.29 -3.71 -0.48
N ILE A 136 0.41 -2.74 0.41
CA ILE A 136 1.65 -2.42 1.11
C ILE A 136 1.37 -2.49 2.61
N GLU A 137 2.25 -3.19 3.31
CA GLU A 137 2.29 -3.25 4.74
C GLU A 137 3.58 -2.60 5.23
N LEU A 138 3.46 -1.67 6.16
CA LEU A 138 4.58 -0.99 6.79
C LEU A 138 4.45 -1.07 8.30
N GLN A 139 5.56 -1.31 8.99
CA GLN A 139 5.66 -1.11 10.42
C GLN A 139 6.44 0.17 10.68
N ALA A 140 5.82 1.12 11.38
CA ALA A 140 6.42 2.39 11.74
C ALA A 140 6.46 2.55 13.27
N GLU A 141 7.50 3.19 13.78
CA GLU A 141 7.62 3.51 15.20
C GLU A 141 7.44 5.02 15.39
N TYR A 142 6.65 5.38 16.39
CA TYR A 142 6.43 6.74 16.81
C TYR A 142 6.89 6.94 18.25
N GLY A 143 7.72 7.92 18.49
CA GLY A 143 8.23 8.26 19.82
C GLY A 143 9.35 9.29 19.77
N PRO A 144 9.87 9.67 20.94
CA PRO A 144 9.49 9.21 22.29
C PRO A 144 8.16 9.77 22.77
N VAL A 145 7.32 8.92 23.35
CA VAL A 145 6.04 9.27 23.94
C VAL A 145 6.15 9.09 25.45
N ALA A 146 5.72 10.09 26.23
CA ALA A 146 5.64 9.98 27.67
C ALA A 146 4.57 8.95 28.07
N GLN A 147 4.92 8.05 28.99
CA GLN A 147 4.02 7.05 29.55
C GLN A 147 3.28 7.55 30.80
#